data_691b78bc89175704390165efe3f20ee4
#
_entry.id   691b78bc89175704390165efe3f20ee4
#
_cell.length_a   1.000
_cell.length_b   1.000
_cell.length_c   1.000
_cell.angle_alpha   90.00
_cell.angle_beta   90.00
_cell.angle_gamma   90.00
#
_symmetry.space_group_name_H-M   'P 1'
#
loop_
_entity.id
_entity.type
_entity.pdbx_description
1 polymer ?
#
loop_
_entity_poly.entity_id
_entity_poly.type
_entity_poly.pdbx_seq_one_letter_code
_entity_poly.pdbx_strand_id
1 'polypeptide(L)'
;FIMNFEQARSNMVLNQLRANRIKNSSLIEKIELFPRENLYPKSYKHLAYSDKIIFLDDSRFILPPLTSFHLLQALGEIDDESILEIGSGFGTSTSIINKFSSNIDCIESSSQMTEVFKNSMKDGLFNASLLDLTIEEFFNNKKPNIKKYQKIIINGSLDEEPINIIKNASDNAEIVCIC
;
A
#
# COMPACT_ATOMS: atom_id res chain seq x y z
N PHE A 1 -13.70 17.99 -19.77
CA PHE A 1 -13.65 18.29 -18.31
C PHE A 1 -12.24 17.99 -17.83
N ILE A 2 -11.50 19.01 -17.39
CA ILE A 2 -10.19 18.80 -16.76
C ILE A 2 -10.45 18.58 -15.27
N MET A 3 -10.10 17.40 -14.76
CA MET A 3 -10.26 17.09 -13.34
C MET A 3 -9.25 17.89 -12.51
N ASN A 4 -9.72 18.58 -11.51
CA ASN A 4 -8.86 19.25 -10.53
C ASN A 4 -8.45 18.24 -9.45
N PHE A 5 -7.28 17.63 -9.58
CA PHE A 5 -6.78 16.61 -8.67
C PHE A 5 -6.45 17.13 -7.28
N GLU A 6 -6.03 18.37 -7.15
CA GLU A 6 -5.79 19.00 -5.84
C GLU A 6 -7.09 19.10 -5.04
N GLN A 7 -8.16 19.58 -5.68
CA GLN A 7 -9.49 19.63 -5.07
C GLN A 7 -10.02 18.24 -4.75
N ALA A 8 -9.82 17.25 -5.65
CA ALA A 8 -10.24 15.88 -5.42
C ALA A 8 -9.51 15.24 -4.22
N ARG A 9 -8.21 15.51 -4.06
CA ARG A 9 -7.41 15.08 -2.92
C ARG A 9 -7.91 15.70 -1.61
N SER A 10 -8.12 17.00 -1.59
CA SER A 10 -8.66 17.72 -0.43
C SER A 10 -10.05 17.19 -0.04
N ASN A 11 -10.93 16.96 -1.00
CA ASN A 11 -12.23 16.36 -0.76
C ASN A 11 -12.14 14.93 -0.20
N MET A 12 -11.22 14.11 -0.70
CA MET A 12 -10.94 12.78 -0.14
C MET A 12 -10.53 12.87 1.33
N VAL A 13 -9.58 13.74 1.66
CA VAL A 13 -9.13 13.92 3.05
C VAL A 13 -10.26 14.34 3.96
N LEU A 14 -11.03 15.35 3.56
CA LEU A 14 -12.11 15.90 4.39
C LEU A 14 -13.31 14.96 4.53
N ASN A 15 -13.80 14.43 3.39
CA ASN A 15 -15.10 13.76 3.33
C ASN A 15 -15.01 12.24 3.41
N GLN A 16 -13.85 11.64 3.06
CA GLN A 16 -13.65 10.20 3.18
C GLN A 16 -12.83 9.87 4.43
N LEU A 17 -11.65 10.46 4.61
CA LEU A 17 -10.72 10.02 5.66
C LEU A 17 -11.11 10.58 7.04
N ARG A 18 -11.17 11.90 7.21
CA ARG A 18 -11.48 12.53 8.50
C ARG A 18 -12.89 12.17 8.98
N ALA A 19 -13.87 12.14 8.09
CA ALA A 19 -15.26 11.76 8.39
C ALA A 19 -15.38 10.31 8.87
N ASN A 20 -14.47 9.43 8.44
CA ASN A 20 -14.45 8.00 8.78
C ASN A 20 -13.31 7.62 9.74
N ARG A 21 -12.96 8.51 10.66
CA ARG A 21 -12.08 8.25 11.80
C ARG A 21 -10.61 7.98 11.46
N ILE A 22 -10.10 8.42 10.34
CA ILE A 22 -8.65 8.56 10.20
C ILE A 22 -8.23 9.76 11.03
N LYS A 23 -7.53 9.51 12.15
CA LYS A 23 -7.22 10.52 13.18
C LYS A 23 -5.74 10.85 13.28
N ASN A 24 -4.85 9.98 12.77
CA ASN A 24 -3.41 10.22 12.80
C ASN A 24 -3.07 11.45 11.95
N SER A 25 -2.73 12.55 12.61
CA SER A 25 -2.48 13.85 11.96
C SER A 25 -1.26 13.83 11.05
N SER A 26 -0.19 13.12 11.45
CA SER A 26 1.01 12.96 10.63
C SER A 26 0.72 12.19 9.35
N LEU A 27 -0.05 11.08 9.46
CA LEU A 27 -0.51 10.32 8.31
C LEU A 27 -1.34 11.17 7.35
N ILE A 28 -2.32 11.92 7.89
CA ILE A 28 -3.18 12.81 7.09
C ILE A 28 -2.35 13.86 6.36
N GLU A 29 -1.39 14.50 7.03
CA GLU A 29 -0.50 15.47 6.41
C GLU A 29 0.25 14.88 5.20
N LYS A 30 0.84 13.69 5.34
CA LYS A 30 1.55 13.04 4.24
C LYS A 30 0.64 12.67 3.08
N ILE A 31 -0.60 12.23 3.37
CA ILE A 31 -1.62 11.94 2.36
C ILE A 31 -2.04 13.22 1.61
N GLU A 32 -2.26 14.31 2.33
CA GLU A 32 -2.70 15.58 1.76
C GLU A 32 -1.66 16.20 0.83
N LEU A 33 -0.38 16.04 1.17
CA LEU A 33 0.74 16.55 0.37
C LEU A 33 1.10 15.65 -0.83
N PHE A 34 0.71 14.37 -0.83
CA PHE A 34 1.13 13.43 -1.86
C PHE A 34 0.13 13.35 -3.03
N PRO A 35 0.55 13.67 -4.26
CA PRO A 35 -0.30 13.59 -5.46
C PRO A 35 -0.45 12.14 -5.95
N ARG A 36 -1.28 11.34 -5.23
CA ARG A 36 -1.44 9.90 -5.52
C ARG A 36 -1.90 9.59 -6.94
N GLU A 37 -2.54 10.53 -7.63
CA GLU A 37 -2.92 10.42 -9.02
C GLU A 37 -1.72 10.19 -9.96
N ASN A 38 -0.50 10.53 -9.53
CA ASN A 38 0.71 10.31 -10.31
C ASN A 38 1.20 8.86 -10.29
N LEU A 39 0.70 8.03 -9.36
CA LEU A 39 0.94 6.59 -9.31
C LEU A 39 0.07 5.82 -10.30
N TYR A 40 -1.00 6.43 -10.79
CA TYR A 40 -2.00 5.75 -11.61
C TYR A 40 -1.68 5.86 -13.10
N PRO A 41 -1.78 4.76 -13.86
CA PRO A 41 -1.77 4.81 -15.31
C PRO A 41 -2.81 5.79 -15.83
N LYS A 42 -2.57 6.38 -17.00
CA LYS A 42 -3.44 7.41 -17.57
C LYS A 42 -4.92 7.00 -17.64
N SER A 43 -5.19 5.72 -17.95
CA SER A 43 -6.54 5.14 -17.99
C SER A 43 -7.27 5.13 -16.64
N TYR A 44 -6.54 5.02 -15.55
CA TYR A 44 -7.09 4.94 -14.18
C TYR A 44 -6.90 6.22 -13.36
N LYS A 45 -6.16 7.19 -13.86
CA LYS A 45 -5.78 8.42 -13.14
C LYS A 45 -6.98 9.18 -12.58
N HIS A 46 -8.10 9.19 -13.30
CA HIS A 46 -9.35 9.83 -12.87
C HIS A 46 -10.03 9.14 -11.68
N LEU A 47 -9.66 7.90 -11.37
CA LEU A 47 -10.18 7.10 -10.25
C LEU A 47 -9.33 7.22 -8.98
N ALA A 48 -8.19 7.90 -9.02
CA ALA A 48 -7.22 7.93 -7.92
C ALA A 48 -7.80 8.35 -6.56
N TYR A 49 -8.86 9.14 -6.55
CA TYR A 49 -9.55 9.66 -5.36
C TYR A 49 -10.95 9.09 -5.16
N SER A 50 -11.34 8.11 -6.00
CA SER A 50 -12.64 7.45 -5.90
C SER A 50 -12.68 6.52 -4.69
N ASP A 51 -13.79 6.54 -3.96
CA ASP A 51 -14.05 5.61 -2.85
C ASP A 51 -14.65 4.30 -3.35
N LYS A 52 -14.03 3.73 -4.37
CA LYS A 52 -14.43 2.45 -4.99
C LYS A 52 -13.23 1.55 -5.20
N ILE A 53 -13.47 0.25 -5.13
CA ILE A 53 -12.50 -0.74 -5.59
C ILE A 53 -12.31 -0.58 -7.10
N ILE A 54 -11.07 -0.54 -7.54
CA ILE A 54 -10.71 -0.50 -8.96
C ILE A 54 -10.23 -1.89 -9.34
N PHE A 55 -11.08 -2.63 -10.04
CA PHE A 55 -10.72 -3.93 -10.59
C PHE A 55 -9.84 -3.74 -11.82
N LEU A 56 -8.73 -4.46 -11.87
CA LEU A 56 -7.78 -4.44 -12.99
C LEU A 56 -7.92 -5.69 -13.84
N ASP A 57 -8.16 -6.82 -13.20
CA ASP A 57 -8.47 -8.12 -13.79
C ASP A 57 -9.30 -8.95 -12.79
N ASP A 58 -9.55 -10.22 -13.10
CA ASP A 58 -10.37 -11.09 -12.25
C ASP A 58 -9.76 -11.41 -10.88
N SER A 59 -8.46 -11.17 -10.71
CA SER A 59 -7.71 -11.53 -9.50
C SER A 59 -7.11 -10.33 -8.77
N ARG A 60 -7.02 -9.17 -9.42
CA ARG A 60 -6.27 -8.02 -8.88
C ARG A 60 -7.12 -6.75 -8.88
N PHE A 61 -7.01 -6.02 -7.79
CA PHE A 61 -7.72 -4.76 -7.57
C PHE A 61 -6.87 -3.77 -6.77
N ILE A 62 -7.23 -2.51 -6.85
CA ILE A 62 -6.71 -1.45 -5.98
C ILE A 62 -7.78 -1.12 -4.95
N LEU A 63 -7.38 -1.10 -3.69
CA LEU A 63 -8.26 -0.73 -2.57
C LEU A 63 -8.69 0.74 -2.65
N PRO A 64 -9.90 1.07 -2.17
CA PRO A 64 -10.31 2.45 -1.97
C PRO A 64 -9.35 3.19 -1.04
N PRO A 65 -9.19 4.51 -1.18
CA PRO A 65 -8.36 5.31 -0.28
C PRO A 65 -8.68 5.08 1.19
N LEU A 66 -9.95 5.10 1.56
CA LEU A 66 -10.38 4.91 2.94
C LEU A 66 -9.88 3.60 3.53
N THR A 67 -10.06 2.49 2.82
CA THR A 67 -9.62 1.16 3.27
C THR A 67 -8.10 1.10 3.42
N SER A 68 -7.36 1.57 2.39
CA SER A 68 -5.88 1.59 2.43
C SER A 68 -5.35 2.39 3.61
N PHE A 69 -5.96 3.56 3.90
CA PHE A 69 -5.49 4.42 4.99
C PHE A 69 -5.96 3.96 6.37
N HIS A 70 -7.05 3.20 6.47
CA HIS A 70 -7.38 2.47 7.70
C HIS A 70 -6.34 1.39 8.02
N LEU A 71 -5.88 0.63 7.02
CA LEU A 71 -4.78 -0.34 7.22
C LEU A 71 -3.50 0.36 7.68
N LEU A 72 -3.12 1.47 7.05
CA LEU A 72 -1.93 2.24 7.46
C LEU A 72 -2.08 2.81 8.88
N GLN A 73 -3.25 3.34 9.25
CA GLN A 73 -3.48 3.80 10.62
C GLN A 73 -3.44 2.66 11.64
N ALA A 74 -3.99 1.49 11.28
CA ALA A 74 -3.96 0.30 12.14
C ALA A 74 -2.56 -0.28 12.33
N LEU A 75 -1.64 -0.04 11.38
CA LEU A 75 -0.23 -0.44 11.47
C LEU A 75 0.53 0.33 12.57
N GLY A 76 -0.05 1.41 13.11
CA GLY A 76 0.52 2.19 14.18
C GLY A 76 1.69 3.08 13.76
N GLU A 77 2.66 3.27 14.64
CA GLU A 77 3.90 4.01 14.33
C GLU A 77 4.80 3.17 13.42
N ILE A 78 5.30 3.79 12.36
CA ILE A 78 6.08 3.12 11.30
C ILE A 78 7.42 3.81 11.03
N ASP A 79 7.80 4.77 11.88
CA ASP A 79 9.05 5.53 11.73
C ASP A 79 10.26 4.61 11.87
N ASP A 80 11.08 4.57 10.81
CA ASP A 80 12.30 3.76 10.70
C ASP A 80 12.12 2.23 10.87
N GLU A 81 10.89 1.74 10.90
CA GLU A 81 10.59 0.32 11.02
C GLU A 81 10.89 -0.46 9.73
N SER A 82 11.19 -1.75 9.87
CA SER A 82 11.30 -2.68 8.73
C SER A 82 9.90 -3.18 8.34
N ILE A 83 9.49 -2.87 7.11
CA ILE A 83 8.13 -3.07 6.65
C ILE A 83 8.10 -4.03 5.47
N LEU A 84 7.19 -5.00 5.51
CA LEU A 84 6.80 -5.81 4.36
C LEU A 84 5.41 -5.40 3.90
N GLU A 85 5.30 -5.01 2.64
CA GLU A 85 4.02 -4.76 1.99
C GLU A 85 3.71 -5.86 0.99
N ILE A 86 2.60 -6.56 1.19
CA ILE A 86 2.11 -7.64 0.33
C ILE A 86 0.94 -7.12 -0.49
N GLY A 87 1.04 -7.22 -1.82
CA GLY A 87 0.09 -6.67 -2.75
C GLY A 87 0.24 -5.15 -2.90
N SER A 88 1.45 -4.68 -3.19
CA SER A 88 1.77 -3.24 -3.26
C SER A 88 1.04 -2.49 -4.38
N GLY A 89 0.52 -3.19 -5.39
CA GLY A 89 -0.26 -2.59 -6.47
C GLY A 89 0.52 -1.52 -7.22
N PHE A 90 -0.06 -0.33 -7.35
CA PHE A 90 0.61 0.83 -7.96
C PHE A 90 1.53 1.57 -6.98
N GLY A 91 1.71 1.10 -5.74
CA GLY A 91 2.52 1.76 -4.73
C GLY A 91 1.78 2.83 -3.92
N THR A 92 0.45 2.74 -3.84
CA THR A 92 -0.36 3.76 -3.13
C THR A 92 -0.09 3.82 -1.63
N SER A 93 0.01 2.67 -0.96
CA SER A 93 0.41 2.58 0.44
C SER A 93 1.92 2.80 0.58
N THR A 94 2.73 2.15 -0.27
CA THR A 94 4.19 2.28 -0.30
C THR A 94 4.65 3.73 -0.30
N SER A 95 4.03 4.58 -1.14
CA SER A 95 4.40 5.99 -1.27
C SER A 95 4.18 6.80 0.02
N ILE A 96 3.19 6.44 0.81
CA ILE A 96 2.91 7.07 2.10
C ILE A 96 3.82 6.49 3.19
N ILE A 97 3.98 5.16 3.26
CA ILE A 97 4.92 4.49 4.16
C ILE A 97 6.33 5.07 3.99
N ASN A 98 6.76 5.31 2.74
CA ASN A 98 8.08 5.86 2.44
C ASN A 98 8.31 7.30 2.96
N LYS A 99 7.27 7.99 3.44
CA LYS A 99 7.41 9.28 4.14
C LYS A 99 7.79 9.12 5.62
N PHE A 100 7.79 7.89 6.14
CA PHE A 100 8.11 7.55 7.52
C PHE A 100 9.30 6.58 7.61
N SER A 101 9.40 5.62 6.70
CA SER A 101 10.50 4.64 6.67
C SER A 101 11.05 4.47 5.25
N SER A 102 12.35 4.27 5.14
CA SER A 102 13.02 3.87 3.89
C SER A 102 13.25 2.35 3.79
N ASN A 103 12.91 1.60 4.83
CA ASN A 103 13.16 0.15 4.93
C ASN A 103 11.92 -0.66 4.58
N ILE A 104 11.50 -0.57 3.30
CA ILE A 104 10.27 -1.18 2.79
C ILE A 104 10.63 -2.22 1.73
N ASP A 105 10.19 -3.45 1.96
CA ASP A 105 10.18 -4.50 0.95
C ASP A 105 8.73 -4.73 0.49
N CYS A 106 8.55 -4.90 -0.81
CA CYS A 106 7.23 -5.07 -1.44
C CYS A 106 7.16 -6.39 -2.21
N ILE A 107 6.00 -7.01 -2.20
CA ILE A 107 5.67 -8.18 -3.02
C ILE A 107 4.46 -7.83 -3.89
N GLU A 108 4.59 -8.05 -5.20
CA GLU A 108 3.51 -7.88 -6.16
C GLU A 108 3.58 -8.96 -7.25
N SER A 109 2.46 -9.63 -7.50
CA SER A 109 2.37 -10.74 -8.47
C SER A 109 1.96 -10.30 -9.86
N SER A 110 1.25 -9.17 -9.99
CA SER A 110 0.80 -8.67 -11.28
C SER A 110 1.95 -8.00 -12.04
N SER A 111 2.26 -8.50 -13.23
CA SER A 111 3.27 -7.89 -14.09
C SER A 111 2.94 -6.45 -14.48
N GLN A 112 1.66 -6.15 -14.72
CA GLN A 112 1.20 -4.81 -15.03
C GLN A 112 1.40 -3.85 -13.84
N MET A 113 1.03 -4.27 -12.63
CA MET A 113 1.23 -3.47 -11.42
C MET A 113 2.71 -3.29 -11.13
N THR A 114 3.50 -4.35 -11.27
CA THR A 114 4.97 -4.32 -11.10
C THR A 114 5.64 -3.31 -12.03
N GLU A 115 5.20 -3.23 -13.29
CA GLU A 115 5.72 -2.25 -14.25
C GLU A 115 5.39 -0.82 -13.82
N VAL A 116 4.15 -0.55 -13.45
CA VAL A 116 3.71 0.77 -12.95
C VAL A 116 4.47 1.16 -11.69
N PHE A 117 4.62 0.23 -10.74
CA PHE A 117 5.38 0.41 -9.51
C PHE A 117 6.85 0.79 -9.79
N LYS A 118 7.53 0.03 -10.65
CA LYS A 118 8.92 0.32 -11.05
C LYS A 118 9.08 1.67 -11.75
N ASN A 119 8.13 2.05 -12.60
CA ASN A 119 8.14 3.36 -13.25
C ASN A 119 7.97 4.48 -12.22
N SER A 120 7.07 4.34 -11.27
CA SER A 120 6.87 5.30 -10.17
C SER A 120 8.14 5.50 -9.32
N MET A 121 8.89 4.41 -9.06
CA MET A 121 10.20 4.52 -8.39
C MET A 121 11.24 5.26 -9.25
N LYS A 122 11.30 4.98 -10.56
CA LYS A 122 12.21 5.69 -11.48
C LYS A 122 11.90 7.19 -11.56
N ASP A 123 10.62 7.53 -11.48
CA ASP A 123 10.15 8.92 -11.49
C ASP A 123 10.36 9.62 -10.12
N GLY A 124 10.91 8.91 -9.14
CA GLY A 124 11.24 9.45 -7.81
C GLY A 124 10.03 9.70 -6.91
N LEU A 125 8.89 9.07 -7.17
CA LEU A 125 7.68 9.25 -6.37
C LEU A 125 7.81 8.60 -5.00
N PHE A 126 8.52 7.47 -4.91
CA PHE A 126 8.89 6.77 -3.68
C PHE A 126 10.09 5.85 -3.93
N ASN A 127 10.66 5.30 -2.84
CA ASN A 127 11.71 4.30 -2.88
C ASN A 127 11.33 3.09 -2.04
N ALA A 128 11.48 1.89 -2.60
CA ALA A 128 11.21 0.62 -1.93
C ALA A 128 11.99 -0.50 -2.63
N SER A 129 12.10 -1.65 -1.99
CA SER A 129 12.67 -2.86 -2.56
C SER A 129 11.55 -3.78 -3.04
N LEU A 130 11.46 -4.00 -4.34
CA LEU A 130 10.50 -4.97 -4.89
C LEU A 130 11.18 -6.35 -4.92
N LEU A 131 10.68 -7.28 -4.11
CA LEU A 131 11.22 -8.62 -4.01
C LEU A 131 10.88 -9.43 -5.28
N ASP A 132 11.86 -10.19 -5.77
CA ASP A 132 11.68 -11.12 -6.89
C ASP A 132 10.97 -12.40 -6.39
N LEU A 133 9.68 -12.23 -6.06
CA LEU A 133 8.85 -13.21 -5.39
C LEU A 133 7.39 -12.89 -5.64
N THR A 134 6.60 -13.86 -6.03
CA THR A 134 5.15 -13.71 -6.13
C THR A 134 4.50 -13.85 -4.75
N ILE A 135 3.27 -13.34 -4.62
CA ILE A 135 2.48 -13.51 -3.39
C ILE A 135 2.27 -15.01 -3.10
N GLU A 136 1.98 -15.82 -4.13
CA GLU A 136 1.81 -17.25 -4.01
C GLU A 136 3.10 -17.96 -3.55
N GLU A 137 4.26 -17.59 -4.13
CA GLU A 137 5.55 -18.15 -3.71
C GLU A 137 5.88 -17.78 -2.26
N PHE A 138 5.54 -16.59 -1.82
CA PHE A 138 5.69 -16.17 -0.44
C PHE A 138 4.83 -17.01 0.50
N PHE A 139 3.54 -17.17 0.21
CA PHE A 139 2.64 -17.99 1.03
C PHE A 139 3.02 -19.47 1.04
N ASN A 140 3.54 -20.00 -0.07
CA ASN A 140 4.03 -21.37 -0.18
C ASN A 140 5.45 -21.58 0.39
N ASN A 141 6.04 -20.54 0.97
CA ASN A 141 7.37 -20.58 1.60
C ASN A 141 8.49 -21.09 0.65
N LYS A 142 8.41 -20.76 -0.62
CA LYS A 142 9.40 -21.18 -1.64
C LYS A 142 10.76 -20.50 -1.52
N LYS A 143 10.84 -19.37 -0.79
CA LYS A 143 12.09 -18.65 -0.48
C LYS A 143 12.18 -18.41 1.04
N PRO A 144 12.71 -19.35 1.83
CA PRO A 144 12.60 -19.36 3.30
C PRO A 144 13.47 -18.31 4.03
N ASN A 145 14.36 -17.60 3.36
CA ASN A 145 15.34 -16.70 3.99
C ASN A 145 15.00 -15.22 3.75
N ILE A 146 13.74 -14.84 3.88
CA ILE A 146 13.34 -13.44 3.93
C ILE A 146 13.68 -12.89 5.34
N LYS A 147 14.15 -11.65 5.42
CA LYS A 147 14.43 -10.99 6.71
C LYS A 147 13.17 -10.93 7.57
N LYS A 148 13.34 -10.75 8.87
CA LYS A 148 12.24 -10.50 9.79
C LYS A 148 11.77 -9.05 9.68
N TYR A 149 10.45 -8.85 9.71
CA TYR A 149 9.81 -7.54 9.62
C TYR A 149 9.09 -7.18 10.92
N GLN A 150 9.18 -5.91 11.28
CA GLN A 150 8.50 -5.35 12.45
C GLN A 150 7.05 -4.99 12.13
N LYS A 151 6.78 -4.63 10.88
CA LYS A 151 5.45 -4.28 10.38
C LYS A 151 5.16 -5.04 9.09
N ILE A 152 3.96 -5.61 8.99
CA ILE A 152 3.52 -6.29 7.76
C ILE A 152 2.13 -5.78 7.41
N ILE A 153 1.99 -5.26 6.20
CA ILE A 153 0.70 -4.81 5.66
C ILE A 153 0.32 -5.66 4.46
N ILE A 154 -0.93 -6.13 4.44
CA ILE A 154 -1.49 -6.92 3.35
C ILE A 154 -2.64 -6.13 2.74
N ASN A 155 -2.45 -5.68 1.49
CA ASN A 155 -3.45 -4.95 0.73
C ASN A 155 -4.47 -5.91 0.09
N GLY A 156 -5.15 -6.69 0.92
CA GLY A 156 -6.12 -7.70 0.53
C GLY A 156 -6.71 -8.42 1.72
N SER A 157 -7.63 -9.34 1.46
CA SER A 157 -8.20 -10.23 2.47
C SER A 157 -7.43 -11.54 2.55
N LEU A 158 -7.48 -12.17 3.72
CA LEU A 158 -6.97 -13.53 3.95
C LEU A 158 -8.15 -14.43 4.34
N ASP A 159 -8.24 -15.58 3.71
CA ASP A 159 -9.25 -16.60 4.00
C ASP A 159 -8.79 -17.61 5.08
N GLU A 160 -7.47 -17.63 5.37
CA GLU A 160 -6.84 -18.56 6.31
C GLU A 160 -5.81 -17.83 7.20
N GLU A 161 -5.44 -18.47 8.31
CA GLU A 161 -4.38 -17.94 9.19
C GLU A 161 -3.05 -17.75 8.45
N PRO A 162 -2.42 -16.60 8.58
CA PRO A 162 -1.20 -16.26 7.83
C PRO A 162 0.08 -16.87 8.44
N ILE A 163 0.15 -18.19 8.62
CA ILE A 163 1.26 -18.88 9.29
C ILE A 163 2.62 -18.53 8.68
N ASN A 164 2.71 -18.43 7.36
CA ASN A 164 3.96 -18.09 6.68
C ASN A 164 4.32 -16.60 6.85
N ILE A 165 3.34 -15.74 7.01
CA ILE A 165 3.56 -14.32 7.36
C ILE A 165 4.14 -14.23 8.76
N ILE A 166 3.56 -14.94 9.72
CA ILE A 166 4.03 -14.97 11.12
C ILE A 166 5.49 -15.43 11.20
N LYS A 167 5.91 -16.41 10.40
CA LYS A 167 7.31 -16.87 10.33
C LYS A 167 8.29 -15.78 9.90
N ASN A 168 7.85 -14.81 9.11
CA ASN A 168 8.66 -13.67 8.65
C ASN A 168 8.47 -12.42 9.50
N ALA A 169 7.66 -12.48 10.54
CA ALA A 169 7.47 -11.43 11.50
C ALA A 169 8.56 -11.47 12.58
N SER A 170 8.99 -10.29 13.06
CA SER A 170 9.80 -10.15 14.26
C SER A 170 8.98 -10.46 15.50
N ASP A 171 9.64 -10.67 16.63
CA ASP A 171 8.95 -10.71 17.91
C ASP A 171 8.21 -9.37 18.13
N ASN A 172 6.95 -9.42 18.51
CA ASN A 172 6.06 -8.26 18.67
C ASN A 172 5.77 -7.48 17.36
N ALA A 173 5.93 -8.11 16.19
CA ALA A 173 5.56 -7.47 14.93
C ALA A 173 4.04 -7.20 14.86
N GLU A 174 3.66 -6.11 14.22
CA GLU A 174 2.28 -5.79 13.89
C GLU A 174 1.96 -6.23 12.46
N ILE A 175 0.86 -6.97 12.31
CA ILE A 175 0.37 -7.46 11.03
C ILE A 175 -1.03 -6.93 10.82
N VAL A 176 -1.28 -6.26 9.71
CA VAL A 176 -2.60 -5.74 9.34
C VAL A 176 -3.06 -6.28 7.99
N CYS A 177 -4.32 -6.67 7.92
CA CYS A 177 -5.00 -7.12 6.71
C CYS A 177 -6.50 -6.81 6.79
N ILE A 178 -7.22 -7.11 5.71
CA ILE A 178 -8.70 -7.12 5.70
C ILE A 178 -9.15 -8.53 6.08
N CYS A 179 -10.13 -8.64 6.99
CA CYS A 179 -10.79 -9.88 7.39
C CYS A 179 -12.25 -9.88 6.91
#